data_c3be064f68b7107579af02349b3578ab
#
_entry.id   c3be064f68b7107579af02349b3578ab
#
_cell.length_a   1.000
_cell.length_b   1.000
_cell.length_c   1.000
_cell.angle_alpha   90.00
_cell.angle_beta   90.00
_cell.angle_gamma   90.00
#
_symmetry.space_group_name_H-M   'P 1'
#
loop_
_entity.id
_entity.type
_entity.pdbx_description
1 polymer ?
#
loop_
_entity_poly.entity_id
_entity_poly.type
_entity_poly.pdbx_seq_one_letter_code
_entity_poly.pdbx_strand_id
1 'polypeptide(L)'
;WFATEEGLNKFDGNRFINYYKHTNHISGNELNSIYADPTEPIIWIATQRAGMNAYNYEKDELTVFTHDDSNPNSLITNDVTHISPASDGNLWLSTYHRGIEYFNKNTGEFTHYNTTTLPNLPSNNVWTVVEDGNGKIYIGHVEHGMSIVSLKTKRVKNFKYNPDNKNGIPGNHVHCIYKDSTDNIWIGTERGAALFDTQTEQFFSINQ
;
A
#
# COMPACT_ATOMS: atom_id res chain seq x y z
N TRP A 1 -14.23 -9.94 1.11
CA TRP A 1 -14.07 -8.90 2.13
C TRP A 1 -13.99 -7.53 1.47
N PHE A 2 -14.47 -6.49 2.15
CA PHE A 2 -14.54 -5.12 1.65
C PHE A 2 -14.14 -4.15 2.77
N ALA A 3 -13.18 -3.27 2.49
CA ALA A 3 -12.85 -2.12 3.32
C ALA A 3 -13.80 -0.97 2.99
N THR A 4 -14.32 -0.32 4.01
CA THR A 4 -15.19 0.86 3.87
C THR A 4 -14.88 1.90 4.94
N GLU A 5 -15.44 3.11 4.81
CA GLU A 5 -15.36 4.14 5.85
C GLU A 5 -16.18 3.78 7.11
N GLU A 6 -17.05 2.75 7.02
CA GLU A 6 -17.92 2.28 8.09
C GLU A 6 -17.56 0.87 8.58
N GLY A 7 -16.31 0.42 8.37
CA GLY A 7 -15.78 -0.83 8.88
C GLY A 7 -15.47 -1.89 7.83
N LEU A 8 -15.16 -3.09 8.32
CA LEU A 8 -14.84 -4.26 7.51
C LEU A 8 -16.11 -5.07 7.23
N ASN A 9 -16.28 -5.50 5.98
CA ASN A 9 -17.47 -6.23 5.56
C ASN A 9 -17.09 -7.53 4.87
N LYS A 10 -17.74 -8.63 5.24
CA LYS A 10 -17.63 -9.93 4.58
C LYS A 10 -18.93 -10.25 3.84
N PHE A 11 -18.84 -10.53 2.55
CA PHE A 11 -19.97 -11.06 1.79
C PHE A 11 -19.86 -12.58 1.70
N ASP A 12 -20.88 -13.29 2.12
CA ASP A 12 -20.92 -14.76 2.14
C ASP A 12 -21.58 -15.39 0.91
N GLY A 13 -21.92 -14.56 -0.10
CA GLY A 13 -22.66 -14.93 -1.30
C GLY A 13 -24.15 -14.59 -1.20
N ASN A 14 -24.67 -14.28 -0.02
CA ASN A 14 -26.09 -13.99 0.23
C ASN A 14 -26.29 -12.69 1.01
N ARG A 15 -25.46 -12.45 2.03
CA ARG A 15 -25.57 -11.28 2.92
C ARG A 15 -24.21 -10.74 3.28
N PHE A 16 -24.18 -9.48 3.77
CA PHE A 16 -23.01 -8.87 4.40
C PHE A 16 -23.01 -9.13 5.90
N ILE A 17 -21.84 -9.49 6.41
CA ILE A 17 -21.52 -9.54 7.84
C ILE A 17 -20.58 -8.38 8.10
N ASN A 18 -20.91 -7.50 9.04
CA ASN A 18 -20.20 -6.26 9.29
C ASN A 18 -19.39 -6.37 10.59
N TYR A 19 -18.17 -5.88 10.55
CA TYR A 19 -17.23 -5.85 11.65
C TYR A 19 -16.86 -4.40 11.94
N TYR A 20 -17.01 -3.99 13.20
CA TYR A 20 -16.86 -2.60 13.63
C TYR A 20 -15.91 -2.48 14.81
N LYS A 21 -15.39 -1.26 15.03
CA LYS A 21 -14.60 -0.95 16.22
C LYS A 21 -15.33 -1.27 17.51
N HIS A 22 -16.61 -0.92 17.62
CA HIS A 22 -17.41 -1.14 18.84
C HIS A 22 -17.71 -2.62 19.13
N THR A 23 -17.48 -3.51 18.16
CA THR A 23 -17.57 -4.97 18.34
C THR A 23 -16.20 -5.62 18.59
N ASN A 24 -15.13 -4.82 18.74
CA ASN A 24 -13.74 -5.23 18.99
C ASN A 24 -13.09 -6.09 17.89
N HIS A 25 -13.64 -6.09 16.66
CA HIS A 25 -13.07 -6.84 15.55
C HIS A 25 -12.05 -6.01 14.74
N ILE A 26 -12.04 -4.70 14.89
CA ILE A 26 -11.11 -3.76 14.25
C ILE A 26 -10.83 -2.58 15.18
N SER A 27 -9.67 -1.92 15.02
CA SER A 27 -9.25 -0.78 15.85
C SER A 27 -9.88 0.56 15.45
N GLY A 28 -10.34 0.68 14.20
CA GLY A 28 -10.98 1.88 13.63
C GLY A 28 -11.93 1.50 12.51
N ASN A 29 -12.97 2.30 12.26
CA ASN A 29 -13.94 2.02 11.21
C ASN A 29 -13.51 2.55 9.83
N GLU A 30 -12.73 3.63 9.77
CA GLU A 30 -12.26 4.21 8.51
C GLU A 30 -11.12 3.35 7.95
N LEU A 31 -11.44 2.47 6.99
CA LEU A 31 -10.51 1.52 6.41
C LEU A 31 -10.06 1.98 5.01
N ASN A 32 -8.75 2.05 4.80
CA ASN A 32 -8.16 2.47 3.53
C ASN A 32 -7.88 1.29 2.60
N SER A 33 -7.44 0.16 3.14
CA SER A 33 -7.03 -1.01 2.35
C SER A 33 -7.15 -2.28 3.18
N ILE A 34 -7.33 -3.41 2.49
CA ILE A 34 -7.23 -4.75 3.07
C ILE A 34 -6.40 -5.66 2.18
N TYR A 35 -5.74 -6.63 2.83
CA TYR A 35 -5.05 -7.71 2.15
C TYR A 35 -5.38 -9.03 2.85
N ALA A 36 -5.94 -9.99 2.09
CA ALA A 36 -6.18 -11.34 2.59
C ALA A 36 -4.90 -12.15 2.48
N ASP A 37 -4.40 -12.66 3.61
CA ASP A 37 -3.21 -13.50 3.61
C ASP A 37 -3.50 -14.83 2.89
N PRO A 38 -2.67 -15.23 1.89
CA PRO A 38 -2.93 -16.45 1.12
C PRO A 38 -2.60 -17.73 1.89
N THR A 39 -1.86 -17.65 2.99
CA THR A 39 -1.34 -18.79 3.76
C THR A 39 -1.95 -18.95 5.14
N GLU A 40 -2.54 -17.87 5.66
CA GLU A 40 -3.13 -17.82 6.99
C GLU A 40 -4.55 -17.23 6.94
N PRO A 41 -5.44 -17.59 7.88
CA PRO A 41 -6.79 -17.04 7.93
C PRO A 41 -6.81 -15.61 8.50
N ILE A 42 -5.96 -14.74 7.94
CA ILE A 42 -5.76 -13.37 8.42
C ILE A 42 -6.17 -12.38 7.33
N ILE A 43 -6.96 -11.38 7.72
CA ILE A 43 -7.18 -10.17 6.95
C ILE A 43 -6.31 -9.07 7.57
N TRP A 44 -5.34 -8.59 6.82
CA TRP A 44 -4.56 -7.40 7.13
C TRP A 44 -5.33 -6.16 6.74
N ILE A 45 -5.43 -5.18 7.64
CA ILE A 45 -6.31 -4.03 7.48
C ILE A 45 -5.54 -2.75 7.74
N ALA A 46 -5.48 -1.87 6.74
CA ALA A 46 -4.97 -0.51 6.86
C ALA A 46 -6.09 0.41 7.34
N THR A 47 -5.85 1.15 8.41
CA THR A 47 -6.84 2.08 8.96
C THR A 47 -6.36 3.51 8.86
N GLN A 48 -7.29 4.43 8.76
CA GLN A 48 -7.04 5.84 8.97
C GLN A 48 -6.94 6.10 10.48
N ARG A 49 -5.76 6.50 10.96
CA ARG A 49 -5.50 6.93 12.35
C ARG A 49 -5.60 5.85 13.44
N ALA A 50 -5.78 4.58 13.10
CA ALA A 50 -5.87 3.49 14.10
C ALA A 50 -4.86 2.35 13.87
N GLY A 51 -3.84 2.60 13.03
CA GLY A 51 -2.74 1.67 12.74
C GLY A 51 -3.08 0.57 11.75
N MET A 52 -2.37 -0.54 11.83
CA MET A 52 -2.60 -1.76 11.06
C MET A 52 -3.22 -2.82 11.96
N ASN A 53 -4.18 -3.57 11.42
CA ASN A 53 -4.80 -4.70 12.11
C ASN A 53 -4.51 -6.01 11.40
N ALA A 54 -4.30 -7.07 12.18
CA ALA A 54 -4.34 -8.45 11.73
C ALA A 54 -5.55 -9.14 12.37
N TYR A 55 -6.59 -9.37 11.59
CA TYR A 55 -7.80 -10.04 12.05
C TYR A 55 -7.81 -11.50 11.59
N ASN A 56 -7.67 -12.42 12.55
CA ASN A 56 -7.83 -13.85 12.30
C ASN A 56 -9.31 -14.20 12.32
N TYR A 57 -9.90 -14.44 11.14
CA TYR A 57 -11.34 -14.64 10.99
C TYR A 57 -11.82 -16.06 11.36
N GLU A 58 -10.92 -17.02 11.62
CA GLU A 58 -11.27 -18.36 12.13
C GLU A 58 -11.28 -18.41 13.65
N LYS A 59 -10.34 -17.68 14.29
CA LYS A 59 -10.24 -17.62 15.75
C LYS A 59 -11.00 -16.45 16.36
N ASP A 60 -11.45 -15.51 15.54
CA ASP A 60 -12.06 -14.24 15.96
C ASP A 60 -11.12 -13.42 16.86
N GLU A 61 -9.83 -13.35 16.46
CA GLU A 61 -8.78 -12.67 17.23
C GLU A 61 -8.26 -11.46 16.45
N LEU A 62 -8.09 -10.35 17.14
CA LEU A 62 -7.53 -9.12 16.62
C LEU A 62 -6.17 -8.81 17.22
N THR A 63 -5.16 -8.61 16.38
CA THR A 63 -3.88 -8.00 16.74
C THR A 63 -3.79 -6.62 16.12
N VAL A 64 -3.42 -5.62 16.92
CA VAL A 64 -3.32 -4.22 16.47
C VAL A 64 -1.87 -3.75 16.57
N PHE A 65 -1.35 -3.20 15.47
CA PHE A 65 -0.03 -2.58 15.39
C PHE A 65 -0.19 -1.07 15.30
N THR A 66 0.39 -0.37 16.26
CA THR A 66 0.31 1.09 16.35
C THR A 66 1.70 1.72 16.46
N HIS A 67 1.76 3.01 16.21
CA HIS A 67 2.95 3.81 16.49
C HIS A 67 3.22 3.88 17.99
N ASP A 68 4.49 3.72 18.37
CA ASP A 68 5.00 3.85 19.73
C ASP A 68 6.32 4.63 19.67
N ASP A 69 6.33 5.85 20.20
CA ASP A 69 7.50 6.74 20.23
C ASP A 69 8.72 6.13 20.97
N SER A 70 8.48 5.17 21.86
CA SER A 70 9.53 4.48 22.61
C SER A 70 10.14 3.29 21.87
N ASN A 71 9.48 2.81 20.81
CA ASN A 71 9.91 1.65 20.02
C ASN A 71 10.21 2.06 18.56
N PRO A 72 11.50 2.21 18.16
CA PRO A 72 11.87 2.60 16.80
C PRO A 72 11.50 1.58 15.73
N ASN A 73 11.15 0.35 16.10
CA ASN A 73 10.71 -0.70 15.20
C ASN A 73 9.17 -0.86 15.16
N SER A 74 8.43 0.05 15.81
CA SER A 74 6.97 0.11 15.70
C SER A 74 6.54 0.78 14.39
N LEU A 75 5.25 0.73 14.08
CA LEU A 75 4.66 1.47 12.96
C LEU A 75 4.99 2.98 13.09
N ILE A 76 5.46 3.63 12.02
CA ILE A 76 5.93 5.03 12.08
C ILE A 76 4.78 6.03 12.25
N THR A 77 3.56 5.66 11.89
CA THR A 77 2.32 6.45 12.05
C THR A 77 1.11 5.55 12.03
N ASN A 78 0.05 5.95 12.69
CA ASN A 78 -1.21 5.21 12.68
C ASN A 78 -2.06 5.44 11.40
N ASP A 79 -1.61 6.31 10.49
CA ASP A 79 -2.28 6.55 9.21
C ASP A 79 -1.70 5.66 8.10
N VAL A 80 -2.26 4.45 7.97
CA VAL A 80 -1.86 3.49 6.93
C VAL A 80 -2.80 3.62 5.73
N THR A 81 -2.23 3.85 4.54
CA THR A 81 -3.02 4.08 3.32
C THR A 81 -3.22 2.81 2.48
N HIS A 82 -2.21 1.93 2.44
CA HIS A 82 -2.29 0.70 1.65
C HIS A 82 -1.44 -0.42 2.27
N ILE A 83 -1.84 -1.67 2.03
CA ILE A 83 -1.08 -2.88 2.37
C ILE A 83 -0.96 -3.74 1.12
N SER A 84 0.24 -4.22 0.82
CA SER A 84 0.50 -5.17 -0.26
C SER A 84 1.49 -6.26 0.15
N PRO A 85 1.48 -7.43 -0.51
CA PRO A 85 2.44 -8.49 -0.22
C PRO A 85 3.85 -8.10 -0.66
N ALA A 86 4.84 -8.52 0.14
CA ALA A 86 6.23 -8.60 -0.26
C ALA A 86 6.54 -9.99 -0.84
N SER A 87 7.56 -10.09 -1.69
CA SER A 87 7.93 -11.34 -2.39
C SER A 87 8.41 -12.44 -1.45
N ASP A 88 8.83 -12.10 -0.24
CA ASP A 88 9.29 -13.02 0.81
C ASP A 88 8.19 -13.45 1.80
N GLY A 89 6.92 -13.10 1.50
CA GLY A 89 5.77 -13.42 2.34
C GLY A 89 5.48 -12.42 3.46
N ASN A 90 6.28 -11.38 3.61
CA ASN A 90 6.05 -10.24 4.50
C ASN A 90 5.14 -9.19 3.83
N LEU A 91 5.05 -7.97 4.38
CA LEU A 91 4.15 -6.94 3.87
C LEU A 91 4.88 -5.62 3.61
N TRP A 92 4.45 -4.94 2.56
CA TRP A 92 4.71 -3.53 2.33
C TRP A 92 3.50 -2.71 2.73
N LEU A 93 3.74 -1.60 3.41
CA LEU A 93 2.72 -0.62 3.77
C LEU A 93 3.08 0.75 3.20
N SER A 94 2.08 1.49 2.75
CA SER A 94 2.23 2.92 2.55
C SER A 94 1.55 3.69 3.66
N THR A 95 2.08 4.87 3.95
CA THR A 95 1.60 5.70 5.05
C THR A 95 1.42 7.15 4.58
N TYR A 96 0.45 7.83 5.19
CA TYR A 96 0.24 9.23 4.92
C TYR A 96 1.29 10.08 5.64
N HIS A 97 2.06 10.87 4.89
CA HIS A 97 3.14 11.76 5.35
C HIS A 97 4.40 11.11 5.94
N ARG A 98 4.54 9.77 5.97
CA ARG A 98 5.70 9.12 6.60
C ARG A 98 6.49 8.19 5.69
N GLY A 99 6.07 7.99 4.43
CA GLY A 99 6.73 7.13 3.44
C GLY A 99 6.13 5.74 3.38
N ILE A 100 6.97 4.74 3.21
CA ILE A 100 6.57 3.34 3.16
C ILE A 100 7.28 2.53 4.24
N GLU A 101 6.68 1.39 4.60
CA GLU A 101 7.20 0.49 5.60
C GLU A 101 7.23 -0.94 5.09
N TYR A 102 8.24 -1.67 5.53
CA TYR A 102 8.31 -3.10 5.40
C TYR A 102 8.04 -3.72 6.76
N PHE A 103 7.02 -4.57 6.82
CA PHE A 103 6.61 -5.27 8.04
C PHE A 103 7.00 -6.73 7.98
N ASN A 104 7.81 -7.15 8.95
CA ASN A 104 8.20 -8.55 9.14
C ASN A 104 7.16 -9.26 10.00
N LYS A 105 6.39 -10.18 9.39
CA LYS A 105 5.32 -10.92 10.09
C LYS A 105 5.83 -11.82 11.21
N ASN A 106 7.07 -12.32 11.13
CA ASN A 106 7.64 -13.23 12.12
C ASN A 106 8.09 -12.51 13.40
N THR A 107 8.64 -11.28 13.26
CA THR A 107 9.15 -10.50 14.40
C THR A 107 8.15 -9.46 14.89
N GLY A 108 7.19 -9.06 14.05
CA GLY A 108 6.27 -7.96 14.32
C GLY A 108 6.91 -6.57 14.20
N GLU A 109 8.09 -6.47 13.58
CA GLU A 109 8.86 -5.25 13.47
C GLU A 109 8.69 -4.57 12.12
N PHE A 110 8.78 -3.22 12.13
CA PHE A 110 8.73 -2.38 10.95
C PHE A 110 10.11 -1.81 10.59
N THR A 111 10.38 -1.74 9.29
CA THR A 111 11.53 -1.02 8.73
C THR A 111 11.02 0.15 7.88
N HIS A 112 11.52 1.35 8.16
CA HIS A 112 11.02 2.59 7.58
C HIS A 112 11.82 3.05 6.36
N TYR A 113 11.10 3.41 5.29
CA TYR A 113 11.65 3.98 4.07
C TYR A 113 10.97 5.31 3.76
N ASN A 114 11.73 6.38 3.82
CA ASN A 114 11.25 7.76 3.65
C ASN A 114 12.32 8.63 2.97
N THR A 115 12.09 9.92 2.84
CA THR A 115 13.03 10.87 2.20
C THR A 115 14.38 10.97 2.91
N THR A 116 14.49 10.55 4.17
CA THR A 116 15.78 10.49 4.89
C THR A 116 16.57 9.23 4.54
N THR A 117 15.88 8.06 4.46
CA THR A 117 16.52 6.77 4.13
C THR A 117 16.64 6.53 2.63
N LEU A 118 15.83 7.23 1.84
CA LEU A 118 15.81 7.27 0.37
C LEU A 118 15.86 8.73 -0.11
N PRO A 119 17.03 9.38 -0.14
CA PRO A 119 17.15 10.84 -0.38
C PRO A 119 16.56 11.35 -1.70
N ASN A 120 16.40 10.48 -2.70
CA ASN A 120 15.79 10.84 -3.99
C ASN A 120 14.28 10.55 -4.06
N LEU A 121 13.67 10.09 -2.96
CA LEU A 121 12.22 9.97 -2.89
C LEU A 121 11.61 11.38 -2.86
N PRO A 122 10.63 11.71 -3.75
CA PRO A 122 10.18 13.09 -3.91
C PRO A 122 9.28 13.56 -2.76
N SER A 123 8.66 12.63 -2.04
CA SER A 123 7.73 12.94 -0.96
C SER A 123 7.50 11.72 -0.06
N ASN A 124 7.20 11.99 1.21
CA ASN A 124 6.70 10.99 2.16
C ASN A 124 5.18 10.80 2.09
N ASN A 125 4.46 11.60 1.28
CA ASN A 125 3.04 11.42 1.03
C ASN A 125 2.83 10.29 0.04
N VAL A 126 2.63 9.08 0.57
CA VAL A 126 2.46 7.87 -0.23
C VAL A 126 1.03 7.36 -0.08
N TRP A 127 0.42 7.02 -1.21
CA TRP A 127 -0.92 6.45 -1.23
C TRP A 127 -0.91 4.93 -1.42
N THR A 128 0.00 4.42 -2.25
CA THR A 128 0.06 3.00 -2.59
C THR A 128 1.50 2.53 -2.80
N VAL A 129 1.76 1.27 -2.51
CA VAL A 129 3.04 0.60 -2.72
C VAL A 129 2.81 -0.82 -3.23
N VAL A 130 3.62 -1.25 -4.21
CA VAL A 130 3.59 -2.61 -4.76
C VAL A 130 5.00 -3.07 -5.08
N GLU A 131 5.34 -4.32 -4.76
CA GLU A 131 6.60 -4.97 -5.15
C GLU A 131 6.39 -5.82 -6.42
N ASP A 132 7.37 -5.80 -7.35
CA ASP A 132 7.28 -6.59 -8.58
C ASP A 132 7.73 -8.06 -8.43
N GLY A 133 8.32 -8.43 -7.30
CA GLY A 133 8.91 -9.75 -7.07
C GLY A 133 10.33 -9.90 -7.67
N ASN A 134 10.83 -8.86 -8.36
CA ASN A 134 12.16 -8.82 -8.97
C ASN A 134 13.09 -7.80 -8.30
N GLY A 135 12.73 -7.38 -7.09
CA GLY A 135 13.52 -6.46 -6.26
C GLY A 135 13.30 -4.98 -6.57
N LYS A 136 12.17 -4.63 -7.17
CA LYS A 136 11.72 -3.24 -7.33
C LYS A 136 10.42 -3.01 -6.60
N ILE A 137 10.31 -1.82 -6.00
CA ILE A 137 9.08 -1.32 -5.38
C ILE A 137 8.57 -0.14 -6.21
N TYR A 138 7.30 -0.14 -6.50
CA TYR A 138 6.56 0.92 -7.17
C TYR A 138 5.77 1.68 -6.13
N ILE A 139 5.99 2.99 -6.04
CA ILE A 139 5.42 3.86 -5.01
C ILE A 139 4.57 4.93 -5.70
N GLY A 140 3.28 4.96 -5.39
CA GLY A 140 2.35 5.99 -5.84
C GLY A 140 2.25 7.13 -4.83
N HIS A 141 2.57 8.35 -5.27
CA HIS A 141 2.55 9.53 -4.42
C HIS A 141 1.27 10.34 -4.57
N VAL A 142 0.94 11.07 -3.51
CA VAL A 142 0.01 12.20 -3.60
C VAL A 142 0.77 13.38 -4.22
N GLU A 143 0.36 13.85 -5.40
CA GLU A 143 0.90 15.02 -6.12
C GLU A 143 2.32 14.91 -6.72
N HIS A 144 3.02 13.76 -6.57
CA HIS A 144 4.39 13.61 -7.06
C HIS A 144 4.58 12.50 -8.10
N GLY A 145 3.47 11.92 -8.61
CA GLY A 145 3.52 10.84 -9.58
C GLY A 145 3.95 9.51 -8.97
N MET A 146 4.79 8.77 -9.68
CA MET A 146 5.26 7.44 -9.28
C MET A 146 6.78 7.42 -9.10
N SER A 147 7.25 6.67 -8.10
CA SER A 147 8.65 6.33 -7.92
C SER A 147 8.88 4.82 -8.06
N ILE A 148 10.00 4.44 -8.63
CA ILE A 148 10.51 3.07 -8.62
C ILE A 148 11.77 3.03 -7.78
N VAL A 149 11.81 2.15 -6.78
CA VAL A 149 12.94 1.95 -5.89
C VAL A 149 13.53 0.55 -6.11
N SER A 150 14.82 0.47 -6.41
CA SER A 150 15.54 -0.80 -6.39
C SER A 150 15.91 -1.16 -4.95
N LEU A 151 15.40 -2.29 -4.46
CA LEU A 151 15.67 -2.76 -3.09
C LEU A 151 17.17 -3.01 -2.85
N LYS A 152 17.87 -3.53 -3.87
CA LYS A 152 19.30 -3.87 -3.80
C LYS A 152 20.21 -2.64 -3.73
N THR A 153 19.92 -1.61 -4.55
CA THR A 153 20.83 -0.46 -4.72
C THR A 153 20.34 0.80 -4.03
N LYS A 154 19.09 0.80 -3.54
CA LYS A 154 18.38 1.96 -2.99
C LYS A 154 18.26 3.14 -3.99
N ARG A 155 18.50 2.88 -5.28
CA ARG A 155 18.29 3.88 -6.33
C ARG A 155 16.80 4.13 -6.52
N VAL A 156 16.45 5.41 -6.61
CA VAL A 156 15.08 5.89 -6.85
C VAL A 156 15.01 6.52 -8.23
N LYS A 157 14.01 6.13 -9.02
CA LYS A 157 13.64 6.79 -10.29
C LYS A 157 12.23 7.32 -10.18
N ASN A 158 12.06 8.59 -10.55
CA ASN A 158 10.79 9.30 -10.40
C ASN A 158 10.15 9.58 -11.75
N PHE A 159 8.83 9.41 -11.84
CA PHE A 159 7.99 9.70 -12.99
C PHE A 159 6.94 10.72 -12.58
N LYS A 160 7.03 11.91 -13.16
CA LYS A 160 6.11 13.01 -12.91
C LYS A 160 5.37 13.36 -14.20
N TYR A 161 4.10 13.72 -14.07
CA TYR A 161 3.30 14.16 -15.20
C TYR A 161 3.96 15.35 -15.92
N ASN A 162 4.05 15.22 -17.24
CA ASN A 162 4.49 16.26 -18.15
C ASN A 162 3.54 16.26 -19.36
N PRO A 163 2.80 17.37 -19.63
CA PRO A 163 1.85 17.44 -20.75
C PRO A 163 2.48 17.25 -22.13
N ASP A 164 3.78 17.54 -22.27
CA ASP A 164 4.51 17.38 -23.52
C ASP A 164 4.98 15.93 -23.77
N ASN A 165 4.94 15.08 -22.75
CA ASN A 165 5.33 13.67 -22.85
C ASN A 165 4.10 12.75 -22.99
N LYS A 166 3.77 12.37 -24.22
CA LYS A 166 2.63 11.51 -24.52
C LYS A 166 2.75 10.08 -23.96
N ASN A 167 3.98 9.63 -23.68
CA ASN A 167 4.27 8.31 -23.09
C ASN A 167 4.65 8.43 -21.60
N GLY A 168 4.34 9.55 -20.96
CA GLY A 168 4.55 9.79 -19.54
C GLY A 168 3.38 9.31 -18.68
N ILE A 169 3.57 9.35 -17.37
CA ILE A 169 2.50 9.09 -16.41
C ILE A 169 1.35 10.08 -16.62
N PRO A 170 0.08 9.62 -16.66
CA PRO A 170 -1.05 10.50 -17.01
C PRO A 170 -1.37 11.58 -15.97
N GLY A 171 -1.00 11.37 -14.69
CA GLY A 171 -1.25 12.30 -13.61
C GLY A 171 -0.24 12.22 -12.48
N ASN A 172 -0.27 13.19 -11.57
CA ASN A 172 0.63 13.23 -10.41
C ASN A 172 0.04 12.63 -9.13
N HIS A 173 -1.28 12.53 -9.04
CA HIS A 173 -1.93 11.87 -7.91
C HIS A 173 -2.19 10.41 -8.29
N VAL A 174 -1.36 9.51 -7.75
CA VAL A 174 -1.49 8.08 -8.00
C VAL A 174 -2.38 7.46 -6.93
N HIS A 175 -3.58 7.07 -7.31
CA HIS A 175 -4.58 6.45 -6.41
C HIS A 175 -4.32 4.97 -6.16
N CYS A 176 -3.85 4.26 -7.20
CA CYS A 176 -3.57 2.84 -7.08
C CYS A 176 -2.45 2.41 -8.04
N ILE A 177 -1.71 1.39 -7.63
CA ILE A 177 -0.83 0.60 -8.47
C ILE A 177 -1.24 -0.85 -8.29
N TYR A 178 -1.35 -1.58 -9.40
CA TYR A 178 -1.73 -2.98 -9.38
C TYR A 178 -0.82 -3.78 -10.30
N LYS A 179 -0.26 -4.86 -9.77
CA LYS A 179 0.48 -5.85 -10.56
C LYS A 179 -0.45 -7.02 -10.86
N ASP A 180 -0.71 -7.27 -12.13
CA ASP A 180 -1.55 -8.39 -12.54
C ASP A 180 -0.78 -9.73 -12.57
N SER A 181 -1.50 -10.82 -12.84
CA SER A 181 -0.95 -12.18 -12.88
C SER A 181 0.01 -12.43 -14.05
N THR A 182 0.11 -11.50 -14.98
CA THR A 182 1.04 -11.52 -16.12
C THR A 182 2.19 -10.53 -15.96
N ASP A 183 2.41 -10.05 -14.72
CA ASP A 183 3.46 -9.10 -14.33
C ASP A 183 3.32 -7.68 -14.93
N ASN A 184 2.16 -7.34 -15.47
CA ASN A 184 1.90 -5.96 -15.89
C ASN A 184 1.69 -5.06 -14.67
N ILE A 185 2.23 -3.85 -14.75
CA ILE A 185 2.04 -2.80 -13.73
C ILE A 185 1.03 -1.79 -14.24
N TRP A 186 -0.13 -1.77 -13.59
CA TRP A 186 -1.22 -0.84 -13.87
C TRP A 186 -1.20 0.32 -12.89
N ILE A 187 -1.37 1.53 -13.38
CA ILE A 187 -1.37 2.75 -12.57
C ILE A 187 -2.69 3.49 -12.80
N GLY A 188 -3.40 3.77 -11.71
CA GLY A 188 -4.57 4.65 -11.70
C GLY A 188 -4.22 6.01 -11.12
N THR A 189 -4.54 7.07 -11.84
CA THR A 189 -4.30 8.45 -11.44
C THR A 189 -5.59 9.27 -11.52
N GLU A 190 -5.57 10.52 -11.04
CA GLU A 190 -6.68 11.46 -11.16
C GLU A 190 -7.06 11.81 -12.61
N ARG A 191 -6.19 11.44 -13.58
CA ARG A 191 -6.40 11.71 -15.01
C ARG A 191 -6.61 10.48 -15.86
N GLY A 192 -6.75 9.31 -15.24
CA GLY A 192 -7.01 8.05 -15.92
C GLY A 192 -6.00 6.98 -15.57
N ALA A 193 -6.14 5.84 -16.25
CA ALA A 193 -5.30 4.67 -16.03
C ALA A 193 -4.24 4.52 -17.13
N ALA A 194 -3.12 3.91 -16.78
CA ALA A 194 -2.07 3.55 -17.73
C ALA A 194 -1.46 2.19 -17.39
N LEU A 195 -0.99 1.49 -18.42
CA LEU A 195 -0.07 0.39 -18.30
C LEU A 195 1.36 0.94 -18.32
N PHE A 196 2.19 0.51 -17.37
CA PHE A 196 3.60 0.84 -17.34
C PHE A 196 4.43 -0.32 -17.90
N ASP A 197 5.14 -0.05 -19.00
CA ASP A 197 6.11 -1.00 -19.57
C ASP A 197 7.43 -0.91 -18.78
N THR A 198 7.76 -1.99 -18.10
CA THR A 198 8.95 -2.09 -17.24
C THR A 198 10.27 -2.17 -18.02
N GLN A 199 10.24 -2.45 -19.34
CA GLN A 199 11.42 -2.53 -20.20
C GLN A 199 11.75 -1.18 -20.84
N THR A 200 10.73 -0.51 -21.39
CA THR A 200 10.90 0.79 -22.04
C THR A 200 10.70 1.96 -21.07
N GLU A 201 10.14 1.68 -19.90
CA GLU A 201 9.75 2.66 -18.87
C GLU A 201 8.79 3.74 -19.39
N GLN A 202 7.90 3.34 -20.29
CA GLN A 202 6.85 4.18 -20.87
C GLN A 202 5.48 3.82 -20.30
N PHE A 203 4.58 4.80 -20.32
CA PHE A 203 3.19 4.63 -19.92
C PHE A 203 2.30 4.62 -21.15
N PHE A 204 1.45 3.62 -21.24
CA PHE A 204 0.43 3.50 -22.27
C PHE A 204 -0.93 3.83 -21.64
N SER A 205 -1.36 5.08 -21.82
CA SER A 205 -2.64 5.54 -21.25
C SER A 205 -3.82 4.85 -21.91
N ILE A 206 -4.77 4.40 -21.09
CA ILE A 206 -6.07 3.94 -21.53
C ILE A 206 -6.97 5.16 -21.56
N ASN A 207 -7.05 5.81 -22.72
CA ASN A 207 -7.97 6.92 -22.95
C ASN A 207 -9.26 6.38 -23.55
N GLN A 208 -10.37 6.92 -23.09
CA GLN A 208 -11.65 6.82 -23.80
C GLN A 208 -11.63 7.69 -25.03
#